data_bdd46f62e6942b216dfdfc6ec6f12a0d
#
_entry.id   bdd46f62e6942b216dfdfc6ec6f12a0d
#
_cell.length_a   1.000
_cell.length_b   1.000
_cell.length_c   1.000
_cell.angle_alpha   90.00
_cell.angle_beta   90.00
_cell.angle_gamma   90.00
#
_symmetry.space_group_name_H-M   'P 1'
#
loop_
_entity.id
_entity.type
_entity.pdbx_description
1 polymer ?
#
loop_
_entity_poly.entity_id
_entity_poly.type
_entity_poly.pdbx_seq_one_letter_code
_entity_poly.pdbx_strand_id
1 'polypeptide(L)'
;IDIDHEGVPVSAYCTKPEQADIWFRAFKKAQEMCGGSASARRIVPEKERRYLDALVRGVYAKRDLPAGHVLTDNDVYHAVPLLKGQISTREFESGEVLTKPLQADMSVDIASLKAGYLSDAELVSLIEDRGMEPVRPSSPRVAVNS
;
A
#
# COMPACT_ATOMS: atom_id res chain seq x y z
N ILE A 1 -22.19 -35.69 -18.85
CA ILE A 1 -21.79 -35.66 -20.26
C ILE A 1 -22.24 -36.95 -20.88
N ASP A 2 -22.92 -36.89 -22.00
CA ASP A 2 -23.41 -38.05 -22.73
C ASP A 2 -23.25 -37.81 -24.24
N ILE A 3 -23.35 -38.88 -25.02
CA ILE A 3 -23.31 -38.87 -26.48
C ILE A 3 -24.59 -39.44 -27.06
N ASP A 4 -24.91 -39.07 -28.31
CA ASP A 4 -26.03 -39.68 -29.00
C ASP A 4 -25.77 -41.20 -29.23
N HIS A 5 -26.72 -42.05 -28.81
CA HIS A 5 -26.69 -43.48 -29.05
C HIS A 5 -27.73 -43.84 -30.11
N GLU A 6 -27.48 -44.89 -30.85
CA GLU A 6 -28.43 -45.38 -31.87
C GLU A 6 -29.78 -45.65 -31.25
N GLY A 7 -30.82 -44.94 -31.72
CA GLY A 7 -32.21 -45.07 -31.23
C GLY A 7 -32.51 -44.35 -29.94
N VAL A 8 -31.55 -43.72 -29.27
CA VAL A 8 -31.76 -42.98 -28.00
C VAL A 8 -31.13 -41.59 -28.11
N PRO A 9 -31.90 -40.52 -28.32
CA PRO A 9 -31.38 -39.17 -28.38
C PRO A 9 -30.88 -38.69 -26.99
N VAL A 10 -29.84 -37.92 -26.97
CA VAL A 10 -29.31 -37.28 -25.74
C VAL A 10 -30.39 -36.42 -25.11
N SER A 11 -30.60 -36.56 -23.83
CA SER A 11 -31.54 -35.74 -23.04
C SER A 11 -31.14 -34.26 -23.07
N ALA A 12 -32.15 -33.38 -23.08
CA ALA A 12 -31.94 -31.93 -22.95
C ALA A 12 -31.21 -31.51 -21.65
N TYR A 13 -31.15 -32.39 -20.66
CA TYR A 13 -30.44 -32.17 -19.40
C TYR A 13 -28.96 -32.64 -19.42
N CYS A 14 -28.55 -33.31 -20.50
CA CYS A 14 -27.17 -33.78 -20.66
C CYS A 14 -26.32 -32.76 -21.44
N THR A 15 -25.06 -32.67 -21.09
CA THR A 15 -24.07 -31.86 -21.82
C THR A 15 -23.32 -32.77 -22.79
N LYS A 16 -23.27 -32.40 -24.07
CA LYS A 16 -22.43 -33.09 -25.05
C LYS A 16 -20.95 -32.77 -24.86
N PRO A 17 -20.04 -33.67 -25.29
CA PRO A 17 -18.59 -33.44 -25.19
C PRO A 17 -18.12 -32.11 -25.77
N GLU A 18 -18.67 -31.68 -26.92
CA GLU A 18 -18.34 -30.45 -27.59
C GLU A 18 -18.74 -29.22 -26.75
N GLN A 19 -19.87 -29.28 -26.07
CA GLN A 19 -20.33 -28.23 -25.17
C GLN A 19 -19.44 -28.14 -23.93
N ALA A 20 -19.03 -29.29 -23.38
CA ALA A 20 -18.09 -29.34 -22.28
C ALA A 20 -16.74 -28.77 -22.66
N ASP A 21 -16.23 -29.05 -23.85
CA ASP A 21 -14.97 -28.51 -24.36
C ASP A 21 -15.02 -26.97 -24.50
N ILE A 22 -16.12 -26.44 -25.05
CA ILE A 22 -16.33 -24.97 -25.14
C ILE A 22 -16.31 -24.36 -23.73
N TRP A 23 -16.97 -24.97 -22.76
CA TRP A 23 -17.00 -24.48 -21.39
C TRP A 23 -15.61 -24.50 -20.73
N PHE A 24 -14.86 -25.59 -20.90
CA PHE A 24 -13.49 -25.71 -20.35
C PHE A 24 -12.53 -24.70 -21.00
N ARG A 25 -12.64 -24.46 -22.31
CA ARG A 25 -11.84 -23.42 -22.99
C ARG A 25 -12.15 -22.03 -22.46
N ALA A 26 -13.43 -21.71 -22.27
CA ALA A 26 -13.85 -20.43 -21.71
C ALA A 26 -13.34 -20.26 -20.26
N PHE A 27 -13.42 -21.31 -19.43
CA PHE A 27 -12.88 -21.30 -18.08
C PHE A 27 -11.37 -21.07 -18.04
N LYS A 28 -10.59 -21.80 -18.84
CA LYS A 28 -9.13 -21.62 -18.94
C LYS A 28 -8.78 -20.21 -19.40
N LYS A 29 -9.51 -19.70 -20.39
CA LYS A 29 -9.31 -18.34 -20.87
C LYS A 29 -9.58 -17.27 -19.78
N ALA A 30 -10.66 -17.45 -19.04
CA ALA A 30 -10.97 -16.56 -17.92
C ALA A 30 -9.89 -16.62 -16.82
N GLN A 31 -9.40 -17.82 -16.50
CA GLN A 31 -8.31 -18.01 -15.54
C GLN A 31 -7.01 -17.33 -15.98
N GLU A 32 -6.64 -17.43 -17.27
CA GLU A 32 -5.50 -16.70 -17.84
C GLU A 32 -5.68 -15.18 -17.75
N MET A 33 -6.88 -14.68 -18.07
CA MET A 33 -7.20 -13.25 -18.01
C MET A 33 -7.15 -12.70 -16.57
N CYS A 34 -7.48 -13.52 -15.57
CA CYS A 34 -7.35 -13.15 -14.15
C CYS A 34 -5.90 -13.12 -13.65
N GLY A 35 -4.94 -13.58 -14.45
CA GLY A 35 -3.50 -13.46 -14.17
C GLY A 35 -2.97 -14.39 -13.08
N GLY A 36 -3.69 -15.47 -12.74
CA GLY A 36 -3.21 -16.42 -11.75
C GLY A 36 -4.15 -17.58 -11.46
N SER A 37 -3.62 -18.57 -10.75
CA SER A 37 -4.41 -19.67 -10.21
C SER A 37 -5.19 -19.20 -8.98
N ALA A 38 -6.44 -19.62 -8.83
CA ALA A 38 -7.27 -19.34 -7.65
C ALA A 38 -6.66 -19.84 -6.33
N SER A 39 -5.71 -20.77 -6.41
CA SER A 39 -4.97 -21.34 -5.27
C SER A 39 -3.65 -20.61 -4.97
N ALA A 40 -3.17 -19.74 -5.87
CA ALA A 40 -1.92 -19.00 -5.68
C ALA A 40 -2.21 -17.56 -5.23
N ARG A 41 -1.57 -17.14 -4.12
CA ARG A 41 -1.61 -15.74 -3.71
C ARG A 41 -0.95 -14.88 -4.78
N ARG A 42 -1.59 -13.78 -5.19
CA ARG A 42 -1.04 -12.84 -6.16
C ARG A 42 0.32 -12.33 -5.67
N ILE A 43 1.32 -12.45 -6.53
CA ILE A 43 2.61 -11.80 -6.29
C ILE A 43 2.48 -10.36 -6.77
N VAL A 44 2.57 -9.41 -5.84
CA VAL A 44 2.53 -7.98 -6.14
C VAL A 44 3.90 -7.55 -6.67
N PRO A 45 4.01 -7.01 -7.90
CA PRO A 45 5.27 -6.50 -8.41
C PRO A 45 5.82 -5.38 -7.53
N GLU A 46 7.15 -5.27 -7.42
CA GLU A 46 7.83 -4.26 -6.60
C GLU A 46 7.38 -2.82 -6.94
N LYS A 47 7.21 -2.51 -8.22
CA LYS A 47 6.71 -1.20 -8.67
C LYS A 47 5.32 -0.88 -8.13
N GLU A 48 4.42 -1.87 -8.10
CA GLU A 48 3.08 -1.71 -7.54
C GLU A 48 3.12 -1.54 -6.03
N ARG A 49 3.96 -2.33 -5.34
CA ARG A 49 4.17 -2.21 -3.90
C ARG A 49 4.63 -0.80 -3.52
N ARG A 50 5.65 -0.27 -4.18
CA ARG A 50 6.15 1.09 -3.95
C ARG A 50 5.10 2.16 -4.21
N TYR A 51 4.30 1.99 -5.26
CA TYR A 51 3.19 2.91 -5.54
C TYR A 51 2.15 2.89 -4.42
N LEU A 52 1.76 1.70 -3.94
CA LEU A 52 0.79 1.56 -2.83
C LEU A 52 1.35 2.11 -1.52
N ASP A 53 2.65 1.91 -1.24
CA ASP A 53 3.31 2.45 -0.06
C ASP A 53 3.30 3.98 -0.05
N ALA A 54 3.45 4.62 -1.22
CA ALA A 54 3.37 6.08 -1.36
C ALA A 54 1.96 6.65 -1.10
N LEU A 55 0.91 5.83 -1.23
CA LEU A 55 -0.48 6.21 -0.94
C LEU A 55 -0.87 6.01 0.53
N VAL A 56 -0.02 5.40 1.34
CA VAL A 56 -0.22 5.34 2.79
C VAL A 56 -0.13 6.75 3.36
N ARG A 57 -0.98 7.06 4.33
CA ARG A 57 -0.95 8.39 4.98
C ARG A 57 0.18 8.45 5.99
N GLY A 58 1.04 9.45 5.84
CA GLY A 58 2.03 9.84 6.83
C GLY A 58 1.45 10.73 7.92
N VAL A 59 2.16 10.84 9.02
CA VAL A 59 1.81 11.66 10.18
C VAL A 59 2.54 13.00 10.08
N TYR A 60 1.81 14.11 10.21
CA TYR A 60 2.34 15.48 10.10
C TYR A 60 1.91 16.29 11.31
N ALA A 61 2.77 17.22 11.75
CA ALA A 61 2.46 18.11 12.86
C ALA A 61 1.44 19.19 12.44
N LYS A 62 0.40 19.43 13.24
CA LYS A 62 -0.56 20.53 13.03
C LYS A 62 -0.02 21.90 13.42
N ARG A 63 1.01 21.94 14.29
CA ARG A 63 1.60 23.16 14.88
C ARG A 63 3.04 22.91 15.26
N ASP A 64 3.76 23.94 15.63
CA ASP A 64 5.10 23.83 16.19
C ASP A 64 5.04 23.08 17.53
N LEU A 65 5.88 22.07 17.67
CA LEU A 65 5.98 21.21 18.83
C LEU A 65 7.41 21.21 19.36
N PRO A 66 7.63 21.46 20.67
CA PRO A 66 8.97 21.44 21.25
C PRO A 66 9.51 20.02 21.41
N ALA A 67 10.82 19.88 21.55
CA ALA A 67 11.43 18.65 22.00
C ALA A 67 10.89 18.27 23.39
N GLY A 68 10.69 16.95 23.63
CA GLY A 68 10.09 16.44 24.85
C GLY A 68 8.55 16.48 24.87
N HIS A 69 7.91 17.03 23.83
CA HIS A 69 6.45 17.03 23.74
C HIS A 69 5.92 15.58 23.57
N VAL A 70 4.87 15.28 24.31
CA VAL A 70 4.13 14.01 24.21
C VAL A 70 3.05 14.18 23.15
N LEU A 71 3.15 13.45 22.07
CA LEU A 71 2.22 13.53 20.93
C LEU A 71 0.83 12.99 21.29
N THR A 72 -0.18 13.69 20.83
CA THR A 72 -1.58 13.32 20.90
C THR A 72 -2.25 13.43 19.54
N ASP A 73 -3.42 12.84 19.34
CA ASP A 73 -4.21 12.96 18.11
C ASP A 73 -4.54 14.42 17.75
N ASN A 74 -4.56 15.32 18.73
CA ASN A 74 -4.79 16.75 18.48
C ASN A 74 -3.58 17.47 17.90
N ASP A 75 -2.38 16.93 18.06
CA ASP A 75 -1.12 17.54 17.60
C ASP A 75 -0.78 17.19 16.16
N VAL A 76 -1.42 16.16 15.61
CA VAL A 76 -1.07 15.60 14.31
C VAL A 76 -2.26 15.55 13.35
N TYR A 77 -1.94 15.49 12.05
CA TYR A 77 -2.89 15.16 11.00
C TYR A 77 -2.27 14.12 10.05
N HIS A 78 -3.10 13.47 9.26
CA HIS A 78 -2.70 12.39 8.38
C HIS A 78 -2.91 12.77 6.92
N ALA A 79 -1.84 12.77 6.14
CA ALA A 79 -1.88 13.15 4.73
C ALA A 79 -0.98 12.25 3.87
N VAL A 80 -1.18 12.31 2.57
CA VAL A 80 -0.29 11.75 1.55
C VAL A 80 0.57 12.89 0.97
N PRO A 81 1.81 12.59 0.55
CA PRO A 81 2.47 11.31 0.51
C PRO A 81 3.03 10.87 1.87
N LEU A 82 3.31 9.57 2.01
CA LEU A 82 4.21 9.05 3.04
C LEU A 82 5.65 9.30 2.58
N LEU A 83 6.47 9.91 3.43
CA LEU A 83 7.89 10.15 3.15
C LEU A 83 8.76 9.04 3.75
N LYS A 84 9.97 8.85 3.23
CA LYS A 84 10.94 7.92 3.80
C LYS A 84 11.30 8.29 5.23
N GLY A 85 11.36 7.28 6.09
CA GLY A 85 11.62 7.46 7.52
C GLY A 85 10.46 8.02 8.32
N GLN A 86 9.35 8.40 7.68
CA GLN A 86 8.16 8.92 8.34
C GLN A 86 7.31 7.78 8.89
N ILE A 87 6.74 7.97 10.08
CA ILE A 87 5.73 7.07 10.61
C ILE A 87 4.40 7.25 9.87
N SER A 88 3.66 6.16 9.71
CA SER A 88 2.33 6.20 9.12
C SER A 88 1.24 6.10 10.19
N THR A 89 -0.01 6.22 9.74
CA THR A 89 -1.19 6.00 10.60
C THR A 89 -1.26 4.60 11.22
N ARG A 90 -0.42 3.67 10.79
CA ARG A 90 -0.38 2.30 11.33
C ARG A 90 0.48 2.19 12.57
N GLU A 91 1.55 2.99 12.63
CA GLU A 91 2.52 2.96 13.73
C GLU A 91 2.23 4.03 14.77
N PHE A 92 1.59 5.14 14.38
CA PHE A 92 1.33 6.24 15.30
C PHE A 92 0.44 5.81 16.48
N GLU A 93 0.95 6.04 17.68
CA GLU A 93 0.23 5.87 18.93
C GLU A 93 0.35 7.16 19.77
N SER A 94 -0.77 7.63 20.33
CA SER A 94 -0.74 8.76 21.27
C SER A 94 0.08 8.41 22.51
N GLY A 95 1.00 9.30 22.88
CA GLY A 95 1.91 9.08 24.01
C GLY A 95 3.39 8.97 23.61
N GLU A 96 3.69 8.95 22.31
CA GLU A 96 5.06 9.02 21.79
C GLU A 96 5.69 10.37 22.11
N VAL A 97 7.01 10.38 22.37
CA VAL A 97 7.73 11.58 22.79
C VAL A 97 8.66 12.07 21.68
N LEU A 98 8.55 13.35 21.33
CA LEU A 98 9.49 13.99 20.40
C LEU A 98 10.86 14.15 21.04
N THR A 99 11.91 13.71 20.37
CA THR A 99 13.30 13.91 20.78
C THR A 99 13.89 15.22 20.26
N LYS A 100 13.27 15.81 19.21
CA LYS A 100 13.68 17.05 18.56
C LYS A 100 12.45 17.95 18.36
N PRO A 101 12.63 19.30 18.27
CA PRO A 101 11.51 20.17 17.96
C PRO A 101 11.02 19.90 16.53
N LEU A 102 9.71 20.01 16.31
CA LEU A 102 9.05 19.78 15.04
C LEU A 102 8.22 21.01 14.68
N GLN A 103 8.39 21.54 13.47
CA GLN A 103 7.61 22.65 12.98
C GLN A 103 6.25 22.19 12.43
N ALA A 104 5.31 23.11 12.35
CA ALA A 104 4.02 22.86 11.70
C ALA A 104 4.22 22.36 10.28
N ASP A 105 3.33 21.45 9.85
CA ASP A 105 3.31 20.80 8.53
C ASP A 105 4.53 19.91 8.20
N MET A 106 5.46 19.72 9.13
CA MET A 106 6.56 18.78 8.94
C MET A 106 6.17 17.36 9.30
N SER A 107 6.81 16.40 8.60
CA SER A 107 6.64 14.96 8.83
C SER A 107 7.15 14.54 10.21
N VAL A 108 6.44 13.63 10.84
CA VAL A 108 6.90 12.98 12.07
C VAL A 108 7.76 11.79 11.69
N ASP A 109 9.08 11.95 11.78
CA ASP A 109 10.05 10.94 11.39
C ASP A 109 10.44 10.06 12.57
N ILE A 110 10.70 8.78 12.29
CA ILE A 110 11.14 7.79 13.27
C ILE A 110 12.38 8.25 14.05
N ALA A 111 13.30 8.97 13.40
CA ALA A 111 14.51 9.50 14.01
C ALA A 111 14.27 10.67 15.00
N SER A 112 13.06 11.22 15.04
CA SER A 112 12.65 12.28 15.94
C SER A 112 11.75 11.82 17.08
N LEU A 113 11.52 10.50 17.20
CA LEU A 113 10.63 9.91 18.17
C LEU A 113 11.35 9.05 19.21
N LYS A 114 10.74 8.94 20.37
CA LYS A 114 10.99 7.89 21.35
C LYS A 114 9.69 7.11 21.51
N ALA A 115 9.66 5.90 20.96
CA ALA A 115 8.52 5.00 20.99
C ALA A 115 8.96 3.57 21.28
N GLY A 116 8.06 2.74 21.81
CA GLY A 116 8.36 1.38 22.22
C GLY A 116 8.77 0.46 21.06
N TYR A 117 8.16 0.64 19.90
CA TYR A 117 8.42 -0.16 18.67
C TYR A 117 9.80 0.11 18.03
N LEU A 118 10.52 1.16 18.45
CA LEU A 118 11.88 1.44 17.97
C LEU A 118 12.90 0.35 18.37
N SER A 119 12.55 -0.52 19.29
CA SER A 119 13.36 -1.70 19.64
C SER A 119 13.25 -2.83 18.62
N ASP A 120 12.26 -2.81 17.72
CA ASP A 120 12.06 -3.78 16.66
C ASP A 120 12.81 -3.34 15.38
N ALA A 121 13.99 -3.93 15.17
CA ALA A 121 14.85 -3.59 14.03
C ALA A 121 14.23 -3.89 12.66
N GLU A 122 13.36 -4.91 12.57
CA GLU A 122 12.68 -5.25 11.33
C GLU A 122 11.63 -4.17 10.98
N LEU A 123 10.85 -3.74 11.96
CA LEU A 123 9.87 -2.66 11.78
C LEU A 123 10.56 -1.33 11.45
N VAL A 124 11.65 -0.99 12.13
CA VAL A 124 12.45 0.23 11.86
C VAL A 124 12.95 0.21 10.42
N SER A 125 13.55 -0.89 9.96
CA SER A 125 14.03 -1.04 8.58
C SER A 125 12.90 -0.89 7.56
N LEU A 126 11.71 -1.44 7.84
CA LEU A 126 10.54 -1.30 6.99
C LEU A 126 10.08 0.17 6.87
N ILE A 127 10.09 0.92 7.97
CA ILE A 127 9.70 2.34 7.99
C ILE A 127 10.71 3.19 7.22
N GLU A 128 12.00 2.91 7.37
CA GLU A 128 13.08 3.62 6.67
C GLU A 128 13.07 3.38 5.16
N ASP A 129 12.65 2.19 4.72
CA ASP A 129 12.70 1.80 3.29
C ASP A 129 11.46 2.20 2.50
N ARG A 130 10.31 2.35 3.16
CA ARG A 130 9.04 2.69 2.50
C ARG A 130 8.86 4.19 2.33
N GLY A 131 7.93 4.55 1.44
CA GLY A 131 7.55 5.93 1.19
C GLY A 131 8.35 6.59 0.07
N MET A 132 8.08 7.86 -0.15
CA MET A 132 8.70 8.67 -1.19
C MET A 132 9.92 9.43 -0.67
N GLU A 133 10.92 9.61 -1.52
CA GLU A 133 12.00 10.55 -1.22
C GLU A 133 11.42 11.96 -1.02
N PRO A 134 11.85 12.69 0.03
CA PRO A 134 11.41 14.06 0.21
C PRO A 134 11.82 14.89 -1.01
N VAL A 135 10.84 15.60 -1.59
CA VAL A 135 11.13 16.52 -2.71
C VAL A 135 12.02 17.62 -2.17
N ARG A 136 13.28 17.66 -2.62
CA ARG A 136 14.14 18.80 -2.33
C ARG A 136 13.49 20.05 -2.91
N PRO A 137 13.30 21.13 -2.14
CA PRO A 137 12.79 22.36 -2.70
C PRO A 137 13.70 22.74 -3.88
N SER A 138 13.13 22.78 -5.08
CA SER A 138 13.85 23.30 -6.25
C SER A 138 14.30 24.71 -5.90
N SER A 139 15.57 25.01 -6.13
CA SER A 139 16.12 26.35 -5.98
C SER A 139 15.13 27.41 -6.52
N PRO A 140 14.92 28.55 -5.85
CA PRO A 140 13.94 29.53 -6.26
C PRO A 140 14.13 29.84 -7.74
N ARG A 141 13.06 29.74 -8.51
CA ARG A 141 13.08 30.15 -9.92
C ARG A 141 13.53 31.62 -9.93
N VAL A 142 14.69 31.86 -10.48
CA VAL A 142 15.13 33.24 -10.79
C VAL A 142 14.04 33.85 -11.63
N ALA A 143 13.37 34.87 -11.09
CA ALA A 143 12.39 35.64 -11.84
C ALA A 143 13.16 36.31 -13.00
N VAL A 144 12.91 35.84 -14.21
CA VAL A 144 13.35 36.53 -15.42
C VAL A 144 12.41 37.71 -15.57
N ASN A 145 12.89 38.89 -15.13
CA ASN A 145 12.26 40.17 -15.44
C ASN A 145 12.42 40.41 -16.93
N SER A 146 11.31 40.48 -17.64
CA SER A 146 11.21 41.07 -18.99
C SER A 146 10.88 42.51 -18.88
#